data_0b0515d57389168cc252ff541316e12a
#
_entry.id   0b0515d57389168cc252ff541316e12a
#
_cell.length_a   1.000
_cell.length_b   1.000
_cell.length_c   1.000
_cell.angle_alpha   90.00
_cell.angle_beta   90.00
_cell.angle_gamma   90.00
#
_symmetry.space_group_name_H-M   'P 1'
#
loop_
_entity.id
_entity.type
_entity.pdbx_description
1 polymer ?
#
loop_
_entity_poly.entity_id
_entity_poly.type
_entity_poly.pdbx_seq_one_letter_code
_entity_poly.pdbx_strand_id
1 'polypeptide(L)'
;MLPKYTRVLLKLSGESLMGDKNFGFDNAVIAQYAADIKTIVDLGVQVAIVIGGGNIYRGMNEKETGIERAHGDYMGMLATVINGMAMQAGLEKIGVFTRLQSAIKMEQIAEPYIRRRAIRHLEKGRVVIFGAGTGNPYFTTDTAGSLRAIEITADVILKGTRVDGIYTADPEKDRNAKKYSTITYQECISNNLKVMDMTAFTLCMENSLPIIVFDMNKAGNLRKVVTGDPVGTLVKA
;
A
#
# COMPACT_ATOMS: atom_id res chain seq x y z
N MET A 1 -7.31 21.21 10.16
CA MET A 1 -8.01 20.07 10.82
C MET A 1 -6.94 19.16 11.39
N LEU A 2 -7.18 18.61 12.57
CA LEU A 2 -6.29 17.60 13.17
C LEU A 2 -6.48 16.27 12.45
N PRO A 3 -5.43 15.45 12.29
CA PRO A 3 -5.56 14.12 11.70
C PRO A 3 -6.39 13.20 12.61
N LYS A 4 -7.22 12.37 12.02
CA LYS A 4 -8.00 11.33 12.70
C LYS A 4 -7.13 10.13 13.11
N TYR A 5 -6.07 9.88 12.33
CA TYR A 5 -5.16 8.75 12.51
C TYR A 5 -3.76 9.26 12.83
N THR A 6 -3.10 8.62 13.79
CA THR A 6 -1.73 8.97 14.21
C THR A 6 -0.69 8.23 13.39
N ARG A 7 -0.95 6.94 13.09
CA ARG A 7 -0.05 6.08 12.32
C ARG A 7 -0.82 5.32 11.26
N VAL A 8 -0.40 5.47 10.02
CA VAL A 8 -1.06 4.84 8.87
C VAL A 8 -0.10 3.98 8.08
N LEU A 9 -0.62 2.89 7.48
CA LEU A 9 0.09 2.18 6.44
C LEU A 9 -0.59 2.47 5.11
N LEU A 10 0.12 3.13 4.20
CA LEU A 10 -0.32 3.40 2.84
C LEU A 10 0.13 2.25 1.92
N LYS A 11 -0.83 1.53 1.35
CA LYS A 11 -0.57 0.48 0.36
C LYS A 11 -0.88 0.99 -1.04
N LEU A 12 0.10 0.93 -1.91
CA LEU A 12 0.01 1.34 -3.31
C LEU A 12 0.19 0.16 -4.25
N SER A 13 -0.50 0.19 -5.38
CA SER A 13 -0.21 -0.74 -6.49
C SER A 13 1.06 -0.28 -7.21
N GLY A 14 1.93 -1.21 -7.61
CA GLY A 14 3.04 -0.88 -8.50
C GLY A 14 2.54 -0.29 -9.83
N GLU A 15 1.44 -0.82 -10.36
CA GLU A 15 0.85 -0.34 -11.61
C GLU A 15 0.42 1.13 -11.55
N SER A 16 0.01 1.62 -10.37
CA SER A 16 -0.34 3.03 -10.21
C SER A 16 0.86 3.98 -10.38
N LEU A 17 2.09 3.47 -10.29
CA LEU A 17 3.29 4.26 -10.52
C LEU A 17 3.64 4.42 -11.99
N MET A 18 3.05 3.66 -12.90
CA MET A 18 3.37 3.71 -14.33
C MET A 18 2.88 4.99 -15.02
N GLY A 19 1.85 5.64 -14.50
CA GLY A 19 1.14 6.68 -15.25
C GLY A 19 0.60 6.10 -16.57
N ASP A 20 0.91 6.76 -17.68
CA ASP A 20 0.53 6.32 -19.03
C ASP A 20 1.53 5.33 -19.65
N LYS A 21 2.56 4.90 -18.92
CA LYS A 21 3.54 3.93 -19.39
C LYS A 21 3.03 2.50 -19.21
N ASN A 22 3.59 1.58 -20.00
CA ASN A 22 3.26 0.16 -19.91
C ASN A 22 4.24 -0.64 -19.03
N PHE A 23 5.31 0.02 -18.52
CA PHE A 23 6.36 -0.62 -17.72
C PHE A 23 7.12 0.42 -16.89
N GLY A 24 7.63 -0.02 -15.74
CA GLY A 24 8.44 0.80 -14.84
C GLY A 24 7.59 1.83 -14.06
N PHE A 25 8.14 2.99 -13.82
CA PHE A 25 7.44 4.08 -13.11
C PHE A 25 7.56 5.40 -13.86
N ASP A 26 6.59 6.28 -13.62
CA ASP A 26 6.59 7.65 -14.13
C ASP A 26 7.05 8.61 -13.04
N ASN A 27 8.03 9.44 -13.36
CA ASN A 27 8.60 10.42 -12.41
C ASN A 27 7.58 11.49 -11.99
N ALA A 28 6.62 11.83 -12.87
CA ALA A 28 5.57 12.78 -12.52
C ALA A 28 4.59 12.18 -11.50
N VAL A 29 4.24 10.90 -11.65
CA VAL A 29 3.41 10.16 -10.69
C VAL A 29 4.12 10.01 -9.35
N ILE A 30 5.42 9.66 -9.35
CA ILE A 30 6.23 9.59 -8.12
C ILE A 30 6.23 10.97 -7.42
N ALA A 31 6.43 12.06 -8.16
CA ALA A 31 6.43 13.41 -7.60
C ALA A 31 5.06 13.80 -7.02
N GLN A 32 3.95 13.47 -7.71
CA GLN A 32 2.60 13.70 -7.23
C GLN A 32 2.34 12.93 -5.93
N TYR A 33 2.64 11.64 -5.89
CA TYR A 33 2.43 10.81 -4.70
C TYR A 33 3.31 11.27 -3.52
N ALA A 34 4.57 11.65 -3.80
CA ALA A 34 5.44 12.22 -2.78
C ALA A 34 4.86 13.52 -2.20
N ALA A 35 4.33 14.40 -3.04
CA ALA A 35 3.67 15.63 -2.60
C ALA A 35 2.44 15.35 -1.73
N ASP A 36 1.56 14.42 -2.14
CA ASP A 36 0.39 14.03 -1.36
C ASP A 36 0.79 13.40 -0.01
N ILE A 37 1.80 12.52 0.02
CA ILE A 37 2.32 11.93 1.25
C ILE A 37 2.90 13.02 2.17
N LYS A 38 3.64 13.98 1.62
CA LYS A 38 4.16 15.11 2.40
C LYS A 38 3.05 15.88 3.12
N THR A 39 1.88 16.06 2.49
CA THR A 39 0.77 16.79 3.11
C THR A 39 0.30 16.17 4.42
N ILE A 40 0.37 14.85 4.57
CA ILE A 40 -0.02 14.15 5.81
C ILE A 40 1.14 14.03 6.80
N VAL A 41 2.37 13.92 6.31
CA VAL A 41 3.58 13.99 7.16
C VAL A 41 3.67 15.36 7.86
N ASP A 42 3.39 16.45 7.14
CA ASP A 42 3.37 17.82 7.67
C ASP A 42 2.25 18.03 8.71
N LEU A 43 1.22 17.18 8.73
CA LEU A 43 0.20 17.13 9.80
C LEU A 43 0.67 16.36 11.04
N GLY A 44 1.87 15.78 11.04
CA GLY A 44 2.41 14.95 12.11
C GLY A 44 2.00 13.48 12.07
N VAL A 45 1.40 13.01 10.97
CA VAL A 45 1.03 11.61 10.81
C VAL A 45 2.26 10.75 10.54
N GLN A 46 2.39 9.65 11.25
CA GLN A 46 3.41 8.65 11.04
C GLN A 46 3.02 7.76 9.85
N VAL A 47 3.82 7.76 8.79
CA VAL A 47 3.48 7.11 7.52
C VAL A 47 4.42 5.95 7.24
N ALA A 48 3.85 4.76 7.10
CA ALA A 48 4.51 3.60 6.51
C ALA A 48 3.94 3.34 5.11
N ILE A 49 4.76 2.86 4.19
CA ILE A 49 4.39 2.62 2.80
C ILE A 49 4.76 1.20 2.39
N VAL A 50 3.84 0.53 1.69
CA VAL A 50 4.08 -0.72 0.95
C VAL A 50 3.66 -0.51 -0.49
N ILE A 51 4.53 -0.85 -1.44
CA ILE A 51 4.27 -0.69 -2.87
C ILE A 51 4.40 -2.04 -3.57
N GLY A 52 3.42 -2.39 -4.41
CA GLY A 52 3.48 -3.59 -5.26
C GLY A 52 4.58 -3.50 -6.33
N GLY A 53 4.94 -4.64 -6.93
CA GLY A 53 5.96 -4.75 -7.97
C GLY A 53 5.42 -4.96 -9.39
N GLY A 54 4.09 -4.95 -9.58
CA GLY A 54 3.44 -5.39 -10.83
C GLY A 54 3.72 -4.53 -12.07
N ASN A 55 4.27 -3.33 -11.90
CA ASN A 55 4.73 -2.46 -12.98
C ASN A 55 6.11 -2.86 -13.54
N ILE A 56 6.88 -3.64 -12.80
CA ILE A 56 8.23 -4.10 -13.18
C ILE A 56 8.22 -5.58 -13.48
N TYR A 57 7.59 -6.37 -12.61
CA TYR A 57 7.46 -7.80 -12.79
C TYR A 57 6.07 -8.26 -12.33
N ARG A 58 5.32 -8.87 -13.24
CA ARG A 58 4.11 -9.64 -12.94
C ARG A 58 4.50 -11.10 -12.90
N GLY A 59 4.28 -11.77 -11.78
CA GLY A 59 4.33 -13.22 -11.70
C GLY A 59 3.35 -13.79 -12.75
N MET A 60 3.88 -14.17 -13.90
CA MET A 60 3.11 -14.83 -14.93
C MET A 60 2.97 -16.30 -14.55
N ASN A 61 1.95 -16.95 -15.09
CA ASN A 61 1.75 -18.38 -14.86
C ASN A 61 3.03 -19.15 -15.23
N GLU A 62 3.49 -20.00 -14.33
CA GLU A 62 4.63 -20.91 -14.54
C GLU A 62 4.56 -21.64 -15.90
N LYS A 63 3.34 -22.01 -16.33
CA LYS A 63 3.08 -22.65 -17.61
C LYS A 63 3.42 -21.78 -18.83
N GLU A 64 3.40 -20.47 -18.71
CA GLU A 64 3.66 -19.54 -19.83
C GLU A 64 5.13 -19.11 -19.88
N THR A 65 5.79 -19.02 -18.72
CA THR A 65 7.16 -18.49 -18.64
C THR A 65 8.21 -19.55 -18.37
N GLY A 66 7.82 -20.74 -17.89
CA GLY A 66 8.75 -21.77 -17.40
C GLY A 66 9.49 -21.38 -16.10
N ILE A 67 9.11 -20.23 -15.47
CA ILE A 67 9.71 -19.78 -14.22
C ILE A 67 8.91 -20.37 -13.07
N GLU A 68 9.59 -21.12 -12.19
CA GLU A 68 8.99 -21.63 -10.96
C GLU A 68 8.39 -20.49 -10.13
N ARG A 69 7.20 -20.72 -9.55
CA ARG A 69 6.46 -19.71 -8.80
C ARG A 69 7.28 -19.03 -7.71
N ALA A 70 8.02 -19.81 -6.91
CA ALA A 70 8.84 -19.24 -5.84
C ALA A 70 9.91 -18.28 -6.39
N HIS A 71 10.52 -18.63 -7.55
CA HIS A 71 11.49 -17.77 -8.22
C HIS A 71 10.85 -16.48 -8.73
N GLY A 72 9.68 -16.58 -9.36
CA GLY A 72 8.89 -15.43 -9.81
C GLY A 72 8.49 -14.52 -8.66
N ASP A 73 8.11 -15.08 -7.51
CA ASP A 73 7.77 -14.32 -6.31
C ASP A 73 8.98 -13.52 -5.79
N TYR A 74 10.20 -14.10 -5.79
CA TYR A 74 11.42 -13.34 -5.46
C TYR A 74 11.69 -12.20 -6.45
N MET A 75 11.47 -12.40 -7.76
CA MET A 75 11.57 -11.32 -8.75
C MET A 75 10.56 -10.21 -8.44
N GLY A 76 9.33 -10.55 -8.09
CA GLY A 76 8.32 -9.61 -7.64
C GLY A 76 8.72 -8.86 -6.37
N MET A 77 9.34 -9.54 -5.40
CA MET A 77 9.88 -8.90 -4.19
C MET A 77 10.96 -7.87 -4.52
N LEU A 78 11.91 -8.19 -5.41
CA LEU A 78 12.93 -7.25 -5.88
C LEU A 78 12.30 -6.04 -6.60
N ALA A 79 11.27 -6.26 -7.40
CA ALA A 79 10.51 -5.20 -8.06
C ALA A 79 9.91 -4.20 -7.04
N THR A 80 9.41 -4.70 -5.90
CA THR A 80 8.91 -3.81 -4.82
C THR A 80 10.03 -2.95 -4.20
N VAL A 81 11.26 -3.47 -4.13
CA VAL A 81 12.42 -2.71 -3.63
C VAL A 81 12.76 -1.58 -4.60
N ILE A 82 12.77 -1.86 -5.91
CA ILE A 82 13.01 -0.83 -6.95
C ILE A 82 11.98 0.30 -6.82
N ASN A 83 10.69 -0.03 -6.70
CA ASN A 83 9.64 0.96 -6.49
C ASN A 83 9.81 1.72 -5.17
N GLY A 84 10.22 1.02 -4.11
CA GLY A 84 10.54 1.63 -2.82
C GLY A 84 11.66 2.66 -2.91
N MET A 85 12.74 2.36 -3.65
CA MET A 85 13.86 3.28 -3.91
C MET A 85 13.42 4.51 -4.71
N ALA A 86 12.57 4.32 -5.74
CA ALA A 86 12.04 5.42 -6.53
C ALA A 86 11.17 6.35 -5.67
N MET A 87 10.30 5.81 -4.83
CA MET A 87 9.47 6.58 -3.90
C MET A 87 10.33 7.28 -2.83
N GLN A 88 11.36 6.62 -2.30
CA GLN A 88 12.33 7.23 -1.39
C GLN A 88 12.98 8.46 -2.01
N ALA A 89 13.52 8.32 -3.23
CA ALA A 89 14.15 9.44 -3.95
C ALA A 89 13.15 10.60 -4.18
N GLY A 90 11.89 10.29 -4.54
CA GLY A 90 10.84 11.29 -4.72
C GLY A 90 10.52 12.07 -3.44
N LEU A 91 10.40 11.38 -2.32
CA LEU A 91 10.12 11.98 -1.00
C LEU A 91 11.30 12.80 -0.49
N GLU A 92 12.51 12.27 -0.57
CA GLU A 92 13.73 12.96 -0.11
C GLU A 92 14.03 14.22 -0.92
N LYS A 93 13.72 14.21 -2.23
CA LYS A 93 13.83 15.39 -3.10
C LYS A 93 13.02 16.59 -2.61
N ILE A 94 11.91 16.35 -1.92
CA ILE A 94 11.01 17.39 -1.36
C ILE A 94 11.17 17.57 0.15
N GLY A 95 12.27 17.05 0.74
CA GLY A 95 12.64 17.25 2.13
C GLY A 95 11.94 16.34 3.14
N VAL A 96 11.32 15.24 2.70
CA VAL A 96 10.74 14.23 3.59
C VAL A 96 11.78 13.16 3.90
N PHE A 97 12.16 13.01 5.16
CA PHE A 97 13.10 11.98 5.58
C PHE A 97 12.47 10.57 5.48
N THR A 98 13.20 9.65 4.89
CA THR A 98 12.70 8.29 4.66
C THR A 98 13.64 7.21 5.19
N ARG A 99 13.13 5.99 5.30
CA ARG A 99 13.93 4.75 5.48
C ARG A 99 13.30 3.63 4.67
N LEU A 100 14.06 3.09 3.73
CA LEU A 100 13.70 1.86 3.04
C LEU A 100 14.15 0.67 3.88
N GLN A 101 13.23 -0.22 4.22
CA GLN A 101 13.50 -1.45 4.96
C GLN A 101 13.07 -2.66 4.14
N SER A 102 13.95 -3.65 4.01
CA SER A 102 13.72 -4.85 3.21
C SER A 102 13.52 -6.08 4.09
N ALA A 103 12.55 -6.91 3.72
CA ALA A 103 12.34 -8.22 4.35
C ALA A 103 13.42 -9.25 3.93
N ILE A 104 14.12 -9.04 2.81
CA ILE A 104 15.27 -9.81 2.36
C ILE A 104 16.54 -9.00 2.66
N LYS A 105 17.59 -9.64 3.18
CA LYS A 105 18.86 -8.98 3.49
C LYS A 105 19.52 -8.43 2.23
N MET A 106 19.70 -7.12 2.17
CA MET A 106 20.40 -6.39 1.10
C MET A 106 20.96 -5.07 1.65
N GLU A 107 21.81 -5.16 2.63
CA GLU A 107 22.24 -4.07 3.52
C GLU A 107 22.87 -2.88 2.78
N GLN A 108 23.42 -3.11 1.59
CA GLN A 108 23.99 -2.07 0.74
C GLN A 108 22.91 -1.17 0.09
N ILE A 109 21.65 -1.63 0.04
CA ILE A 109 20.55 -0.96 -0.65
C ILE A 109 19.48 -0.49 0.33
N ALA A 110 19.11 -1.35 1.30
CA ALA A 110 18.02 -1.10 2.24
C ALA A 110 18.35 -1.66 3.63
N GLU A 111 17.86 -1.00 4.66
CA GLU A 111 17.98 -1.53 6.03
C GLU A 111 17.27 -2.88 6.13
N PRO A 112 17.80 -3.87 6.86
CA PRO A 112 17.01 -5.06 7.19
C PRO A 112 15.81 -4.67 8.04
N TYR A 113 14.64 -5.24 7.72
CA TYR A 113 13.43 -5.00 8.48
C TYR A 113 13.59 -5.52 9.92
N ILE A 114 13.44 -4.63 10.87
CA ILE A 114 13.33 -4.93 12.30
C ILE A 114 12.18 -4.10 12.87
N ARG A 115 11.13 -4.75 13.39
CA ARG A 115 9.92 -4.12 13.89
C ARG A 115 10.19 -2.89 14.78
N ARG A 116 11.03 -3.04 15.81
CA ARG A 116 11.34 -1.93 16.74
C ARG A 116 12.06 -0.78 16.05
N ARG A 117 12.90 -1.06 15.05
CA ARG A 117 13.58 -0.02 14.27
C ARG A 117 12.60 0.74 13.39
N ALA A 118 11.65 0.04 12.73
CA ALA A 118 10.59 0.66 11.96
C ALA A 118 9.75 1.62 12.81
N ILE A 119 9.28 1.16 13.97
CA ILE A 119 8.53 2.00 14.92
C ILE A 119 9.35 3.23 15.34
N ARG A 120 10.64 3.06 15.66
CA ARG A 120 11.49 4.17 16.04
C ARG A 120 11.71 5.19 14.94
N HIS A 121 11.74 4.76 13.67
CA HIS A 121 11.79 5.69 12.53
C HIS A 121 10.49 6.49 12.40
N LEU A 122 9.33 5.83 12.52
CA LEU A 122 8.03 6.48 12.48
C LEU A 122 7.87 7.52 13.61
N GLU A 123 8.27 7.18 14.84
CA GLU A 123 8.27 8.09 15.99
C GLU A 123 9.17 9.32 15.78
N LYS A 124 10.23 9.20 14.98
CA LYS A 124 11.11 10.33 14.59
C LYS A 124 10.59 11.13 13.40
N GLY A 125 9.34 10.91 12.97
CA GLY A 125 8.74 11.59 11.82
C GLY A 125 9.33 11.19 10.47
N ARG A 126 9.99 10.03 10.36
CA ARG A 126 10.48 9.49 9.10
C ARG A 126 9.41 8.63 8.45
N VAL A 127 9.27 8.73 7.14
CA VAL A 127 8.46 7.79 6.35
C VAL A 127 9.22 6.48 6.24
N VAL A 128 8.59 5.35 6.58
CA VAL A 128 9.20 4.02 6.43
C VAL A 128 8.60 3.34 5.20
N ILE A 129 9.44 2.91 4.27
CA ILE A 129 9.02 2.18 3.08
C ILE A 129 9.43 0.72 3.24
N PHE A 130 8.48 -0.20 3.15
CA PHE A 130 8.73 -1.63 3.27
C PHE A 130 8.85 -2.26 1.89
N GLY A 131 10.03 -2.81 1.58
CA GLY A 131 10.33 -3.55 0.36
C GLY A 131 10.44 -5.06 0.61
N ALA A 132 10.49 -5.83 -0.47
CA ALA A 132 10.60 -7.29 -0.50
C ALA A 132 9.42 -8.02 0.17
N GLY A 133 8.25 -7.42 0.23
CA GLY A 133 7.03 -8.07 0.69
C GLY A 133 7.13 -8.64 2.11
N THR A 134 6.75 -9.91 2.27
CA THR A 134 6.93 -10.67 3.53
C THR A 134 8.35 -11.26 3.67
N GLY A 135 9.13 -11.28 2.60
CA GLY A 135 10.40 -12.02 2.51
C GLY A 135 10.21 -13.50 2.16
N ASN A 136 8.99 -13.96 2.03
CA ASN A 136 8.65 -15.35 1.71
C ASN A 136 7.80 -15.42 0.44
N PRO A 137 8.06 -16.40 -0.46
CA PRO A 137 7.19 -16.70 -1.59
C PRO A 137 5.75 -17.02 -1.17
N TYR A 138 4.84 -17.06 -2.13
CA TYR A 138 3.42 -17.39 -2.00
C TYR A 138 2.54 -16.35 -1.33
N PHE A 139 3.08 -15.23 -0.86
CA PHE A 139 2.33 -14.13 -0.29
C PHE A 139 2.30 -12.92 -1.22
N THR A 140 1.18 -12.23 -1.21
CA THR A 140 1.01 -11.00 -2.00
C THR A 140 1.53 -9.76 -1.26
N THR A 141 1.57 -8.64 -1.97
CA THR A 141 1.87 -7.34 -1.37
C THR A 141 0.75 -6.87 -0.43
N ASP A 142 -0.51 -7.30 -0.64
CA ASP A 142 -1.62 -7.00 0.27
C ASP A 142 -1.39 -7.72 1.62
N THR A 143 -1.01 -9.00 1.59
CA THR A 143 -0.61 -9.75 2.80
C THR A 143 0.57 -9.09 3.52
N ALA A 144 1.60 -8.67 2.77
CA ALA A 144 2.74 -7.96 3.35
C ALA A 144 2.31 -6.64 4.02
N GLY A 145 1.45 -5.86 3.36
CA GLY A 145 0.91 -4.62 3.91
C GLY A 145 0.14 -4.85 5.21
N SER A 146 -0.74 -5.85 5.24
CA SER A 146 -1.51 -6.22 6.43
C SER A 146 -0.60 -6.61 7.59
N LEU A 147 0.38 -7.50 7.34
CA LEU A 147 1.36 -7.92 8.35
C LEU A 147 2.16 -6.73 8.90
N ARG A 148 2.72 -5.89 8.04
CA ARG A 148 3.50 -4.71 8.47
C ARG A 148 2.65 -3.71 9.25
N ALA A 149 1.38 -3.47 8.84
CA ALA A 149 0.48 -2.58 9.55
C ALA A 149 0.23 -3.03 10.99
N ILE A 150 -0.02 -4.32 11.19
CA ILE A 150 -0.20 -4.91 12.53
C ILE A 150 1.09 -4.81 13.34
N GLU A 151 2.22 -5.20 12.77
CA GLU A 151 3.52 -5.18 13.45
C GLU A 151 3.92 -3.78 13.94
N ILE A 152 3.63 -2.73 13.16
CA ILE A 152 3.92 -1.34 13.56
C ILE A 152 2.79 -0.70 14.34
N THR A 153 1.72 -1.41 14.65
CA THR A 153 0.52 -0.87 15.31
C THR A 153 -0.07 0.34 14.58
N ALA A 154 -0.32 0.20 13.28
CA ALA A 154 -1.00 1.21 12.50
C ALA A 154 -2.47 1.30 12.88
N ASP A 155 -3.04 2.50 12.87
CA ASP A 155 -4.45 2.73 13.18
C ASP A 155 -5.38 2.27 12.02
N VAL A 156 -4.84 2.26 10.80
CA VAL A 156 -5.60 1.96 9.57
C VAL A 156 -4.65 1.62 8.41
N ILE A 157 -5.12 0.75 7.52
CA ILE A 157 -4.53 0.58 6.19
C ILE A 157 -5.25 1.50 5.21
N LEU A 158 -4.51 2.34 4.52
CA LEU A 158 -4.97 3.19 3.43
C LEU A 158 -4.63 2.50 2.11
N LYS A 159 -5.62 1.83 1.50
CA LYS A 159 -5.43 1.18 0.20
C LYS A 159 -5.70 2.18 -0.92
N GLY A 160 -4.62 2.75 -1.44
CA GLY A 160 -4.66 3.64 -2.61
C GLY A 160 -4.84 2.83 -3.90
N THR A 161 -5.93 3.10 -4.60
CA THR A 161 -6.32 2.43 -5.84
C THR A 161 -6.65 3.47 -6.92
N ARG A 162 -7.02 3.00 -8.12
CA ARG A 162 -7.59 3.85 -9.18
C ARG A 162 -9.12 4.00 -9.09
N VAL A 163 -9.77 3.22 -8.24
CA VAL A 163 -11.20 3.33 -7.96
C VAL A 163 -11.42 4.03 -6.63
N ASP A 164 -12.53 4.75 -6.50
CA ASP A 164 -12.79 5.62 -5.37
C ASP A 164 -13.46 4.91 -4.18
N GLY A 165 -13.53 3.58 -4.17
CA GLY A 165 -14.09 2.79 -3.08
C GLY A 165 -14.48 1.38 -3.48
N ILE A 166 -15.25 0.72 -2.62
CA ILE A 166 -15.82 -0.62 -2.83
C ILE A 166 -17.27 -0.47 -3.29
N TYR A 167 -17.65 -1.26 -4.29
CA TYR A 167 -18.96 -1.24 -4.91
C TYR A 167 -19.65 -2.59 -4.80
N THR A 168 -20.98 -2.59 -4.96
CA THR A 168 -21.79 -3.81 -5.00
C THR A 168 -21.46 -4.73 -6.18
N ALA A 169 -20.91 -4.18 -7.26
CA ALA A 169 -20.40 -4.85 -8.45
C ALA A 169 -19.29 -3.98 -9.07
N ASP A 170 -18.65 -4.47 -10.12
CA ASP A 170 -17.62 -3.72 -10.85
C ASP A 170 -18.25 -2.47 -11.53
N PRO A 171 -17.94 -1.24 -11.11
CA PRO A 171 -18.56 -0.03 -11.65
C PRO A 171 -18.20 0.24 -13.11
N GLU A 172 -17.14 -0.37 -13.65
CA GLU A 172 -16.77 -0.27 -15.06
C GLU A 172 -17.67 -1.15 -15.95
N LYS A 173 -18.30 -2.20 -15.36
CA LYS A 173 -19.16 -3.15 -16.06
C LYS A 173 -20.64 -3.00 -15.76
N ASP A 174 -20.97 -2.60 -14.54
CA ASP A 174 -22.35 -2.41 -14.08
C ASP A 174 -22.60 -0.96 -13.67
N ARG A 175 -23.38 -0.23 -14.48
CA ARG A 175 -23.78 1.15 -14.20
C ARG A 175 -24.67 1.32 -12.96
N ASN A 176 -25.28 0.24 -12.47
CA ASN A 176 -26.10 0.23 -11.25
C ASN A 176 -25.30 -0.06 -10.00
N ALA A 177 -23.98 -0.31 -10.13
CA ALA A 177 -23.12 -0.56 -9.00
C ALA A 177 -23.17 0.62 -8.01
N LYS A 178 -23.49 0.31 -6.75
CA LYS A 178 -23.55 1.31 -5.68
C LYS A 178 -22.32 1.24 -4.82
N LYS A 179 -21.73 2.40 -4.54
CA LYS A 179 -20.58 2.52 -3.66
C LYS A 179 -21.00 2.39 -2.20
N TYR A 180 -20.23 1.64 -1.43
CA TYR A 180 -20.34 1.60 0.01
C TYR A 180 -19.56 2.77 0.64
N SER A 181 -20.15 3.45 1.62
CA SER A 181 -19.43 4.40 2.47
C SER A 181 -18.70 3.64 3.60
N THR A 182 -19.36 2.63 4.16
CA THR A 182 -18.83 1.71 5.18
C THR A 182 -19.37 0.31 4.90
N ILE A 183 -18.55 -0.70 5.14
CA ILE A 183 -18.94 -2.12 5.00
C ILE A 183 -18.15 -2.93 6.02
N THR A 184 -18.74 -4.02 6.53
CA THR A 184 -18.05 -4.92 7.45
C THR A 184 -17.20 -5.94 6.69
N TYR A 185 -16.22 -6.54 7.38
CA TYR A 185 -15.44 -7.65 6.83
C TYR A 185 -16.35 -8.82 6.44
N GLN A 186 -17.36 -9.13 7.29
CA GLN A 186 -18.28 -10.22 7.03
C GLN A 186 -19.13 -9.98 5.78
N GLU A 187 -19.63 -8.76 5.57
CA GLU A 187 -20.37 -8.39 4.37
C GLU A 187 -19.49 -8.47 3.11
N CYS A 188 -18.22 -8.06 3.19
CA CYS A 188 -17.28 -8.22 2.07
C CYS A 188 -17.10 -9.69 1.67
N ILE A 189 -16.96 -10.59 2.67
CA ILE A 189 -16.80 -12.03 2.44
C ILE A 189 -18.09 -12.60 1.86
N SER A 190 -19.24 -12.33 2.49
CA SER A 190 -20.55 -12.86 2.07
C SER A 190 -20.94 -12.42 0.65
N ASN A 191 -20.57 -11.21 0.26
CA ASN A 191 -20.83 -10.65 -1.07
C ASN A 191 -19.70 -10.92 -2.07
N ASN A 192 -18.67 -11.71 -1.69
CA ASN A 192 -17.51 -12.05 -2.52
C ASN A 192 -16.81 -10.82 -3.12
N LEU A 193 -16.73 -9.72 -2.36
CA LEU A 193 -16.09 -8.48 -2.80
C LEU A 193 -14.56 -8.60 -2.71
N LYS A 194 -13.88 -8.39 -3.83
CA LYS A 194 -12.42 -8.53 -3.93
C LYS A 194 -11.71 -7.24 -3.48
N VAL A 195 -11.65 -7.02 -2.18
CA VAL A 195 -10.93 -5.86 -1.61
C VAL A 195 -9.42 -6.12 -1.57
N MET A 196 -9.01 -7.28 -1.07
CA MET A 196 -7.64 -7.78 -0.96
C MET A 196 -7.66 -9.29 -1.19
N ASP A 197 -6.47 -9.93 -1.23
CA ASP A 197 -6.44 -11.38 -1.12
C ASP A 197 -6.96 -11.85 0.26
N MET A 198 -7.48 -13.08 0.31
CA MET A 198 -8.17 -13.59 1.50
C MET A 198 -7.25 -13.65 2.73
N THR A 199 -5.96 -13.96 2.54
CA THR A 199 -4.98 -14.01 3.65
C THR A 199 -4.81 -12.63 4.28
N ALA A 200 -4.61 -11.59 3.45
CA ALA A 200 -4.50 -10.21 3.90
C ALA A 200 -5.76 -9.75 4.63
N PHE A 201 -6.92 -10.09 4.05
CA PHE A 201 -8.22 -9.68 4.55
C PHE A 201 -8.55 -10.31 5.91
N THR A 202 -8.33 -11.62 6.04
CA THR A 202 -8.53 -12.35 7.31
C THR A 202 -7.58 -11.84 8.38
N LEU A 203 -6.33 -11.58 8.04
CA LEU A 203 -5.35 -11.02 8.98
C LEU A 203 -5.79 -9.66 9.54
N CYS A 204 -6.32 -8.77 8.69
CA CYS A 204 -6.88 -7.50 9.15
C CYS A 204 -8.14 -7.69 10.02
N MET A 205 -9.05 -8.58 9.63
CA MET A 205 -10.27 -8.88 10.36
C MET A 205 -9.97 -9.39 11.77
N GLU A 206 -9.08 -10.39 11.92
CA GLU A 206 -8.70 -10.97 13.21
C GLU A 206 -8.04 -9.96 14.16
N ASN A 207 -7.34 -8.97 13.61
CA ASN A 207 -6.69 -7.91 14.38
C ASN A 207 -7.52 -6.62 14.48
N SER A 208 -8.78 -6.62 14.01
CA SER A 208 -9.67 -5.46 14.00
C SER A 208 -9.04 -4.21 13.37
N LEU A 209 -8.14 -4.39 12.41
CA LEU A 209 -7.42 -3.32 11.74
C LEU A 209 -8.26 -2.78 10.57
N PRO A 210 -8.80 -1.55 10.62
CA PRO A 210 -9.64 -1.04 9.55
C PRO A 210 -8.87 -0.80 8.26
N ILE A 211 -9.59 -0.91 7.12
CA ILE A 211 -9.05 -0.63 5.78
C ILE A 211 -9.88 0.47 5.15
N ILE A 212 -9.25 1.48 4.56
CA ILE A 212 -9.94 2.47 3.72
C ILE A 212 -9.45 2.31 2.29
N VAL A 213 -10.39 2.02 1.39
CA VAL A 213 -10.14 1.95 -0.06
C VAL A 213 -10.53 3.28 -0.68
N PHE A 214 -9.62 3.93 -1.38
CA PHE A 214 -9.85 5.25 -1.97
C PHE A 214 -9.03 5.46 -3.25
N ASP A 215 -9.45 6.43 -4.07
CA ASP A 215 -8.72 6.84 -5.27
C ASP A 215 -7.51 7.70 -4.90
N MET A 216 -6.31 7.13 -5.06
CA MET A 216 -5.03 7.81 -4.81
C MET A 216 -4.62 8.75 -5.94
N ASN A 217 -5.14 8.56 -7.16
CA ASN A 217 -4.79 9.41 -8.31
C ASN A 217 -5.39 10.81 -8.21
N LYS A 218 -6.43 10.96 -7.40
CA LYS A 218 -7.07 12.26 -7.17
C LYS A 218 -6.32 13.02 -6.08
N ALA A 219 -5.58 14.06 -6.50
CA ALA A 219 -4.80 14.90 -5.60
C ALA A 219 -5.61 15.40 -4.39
N GLY A 220 -5.00 15.34 -3.21
CA GLY A 220 -5.60 15.74 -1.94
C GLY A 220 -6.53 14.70 -1.29
N ASN A 221 -6.89 13.60 -1.95
CA ASN A 221 -7.72 12.55 -1.35
C ASN A 221 -7.05 11.91 -0.15
N LEU A 222 -5.74 11.66 -0.21
CA LEU A 222 -4.98 11.09 0.91
C LEU A 222 -5.12 11.96 2.18
N ARG A 223 -4.99 13.27 2.04
CA ARG A 223 -5.19 14.21 3.15
C ARG A 223 -6.61 14.14 3.69
N LYS A 224 -7.62 14.17 2.82
CA LYS A 224 -9.03 14.07 3.20
C LYS A 224 -9.32 12.81 4.00
N VAL A 225 -8.86 11.64 3.52
CA VAL A 225 -9.02 10.36 4.24
C VAL A 225 -8.39 10.44 5.63
N VAL A 226 -7.19 10.98 5.74
CA VAL A 226 -6.47 11.08 7.02
C VAL A 226 -7.12 12.09 8.00
N THR A 227 -7.77 13.15 7.48
CA THR A 227 -8.53 14.10 8.31
C THR A 227 -9.95 13.62 8.64
N GLY A 228 -10.38 12.47 8.12
CA GLY A 228 -11.66 11.85 8.43
C GLY A 228 -12.82 12.26 7.53
N ASP A 229 -12.54 12.95 6.41
CA ASP A 229 -13.55 13.22 5.40
C ASP A 229 -14.07 11.92 4.77
N PRO A 230 -15.33 11.84 4.37
CA PRO A 230 -15.96 10.63 3.82
C PRO A 230 -15.51 10.35 2.38
N VAL A 231 -14.21 10.16 2.19
CA VAL A 231 -13.60 9.76 0.91
C VAL A 231 -13.29 8.27 0.94
N GLY A 232 -13.76 7.55 -0.08
CA GLY A 232 -13.52 6.12 -0.16
C GLY A 232 -14.57 5.26 0.54
N THR A 233 -14.20 4.02 0.82
CA THR A 233 -15.00 3.06 1.58
C THR A 233 -14.22 2.57 2.79
N LEU A 234 -14.80 2.65 3.97
CA LEU A 234 -14.25 2.11 5.21
C LEU A 234 -14.69 0.65 5.39
N VAL A 235 -13.75 -0.27 5.49
CA VAL A 235 -13.95 -1.66 5.92
C VAL A 235 -13.58 -1.76 7.39
N LYS A 236 -14.45 -2.31 8.20
CA LYS A 236 -14.22 -2.50 9.64
C LYS A 236 -14.93 -3.75 10.18
N ALA A 237 -14.71 -4.11 11.44
CA ALA A 237 -15.47 -5.13 12.16
C ALA A 237 -16.91 -4.69 12.38
#